data_24c7a83b8e611b1c2107d432b714e67a
#
_entry.id   24c7a83b8e611b1c2107d432b714e67a
#
_cell.length_a   1.000
_cell.length_b   1.000
_cell.length_c   1.000
_cell.angle_alpha   90.00
_cell.angle_beta   90.00
_cell.angle_gamma   90.00
#
_symmetry.space_group_name_H-M   'P 1'
#
loop_
_entity.id
_entity.type
_entity.pdbx_description
1 polymer ?
#
loop_
_entity_poly.entity_id
_entity_poly.type
_entity_poly.pdbx_seq_one_letter_code
_entity_poly.pdbx_strand_id
1 'polypeptide(L)'
;MFNCFQVHAEDTHEIEPSILEIHYSASYDADMKKSPYMRGNNIYILRCGKKQSQYFCYENLRHDSLSSVSGGNKILYDEIMDWASHPDDFSKYPTKTPSYKEFLYRDLTNNDITIYRSSMGELFRIKDTPKMDWNVIADSVKTILGYECQMAETTFRGRHWKVWFTFDIPLSIGPWKFGGLPGLVLQAESSGFLKIEGYKILTKGLTPIKFYNYYNKKATDIDRKKFLKETSAPSRYPKGTFITPKMELE
;
A
#
# COMPACT_ATOMS: atom_id res chain seq x y z
N MET A 1 -26.91 -3.00 -36.57
CA MET A 1 -27.12 -2.70 -35.15
C MET A 1 -25.88 -3.13 -34.40
N PHE A 2 -24.98 -2.21 -34.09
CA PHE A 2 -23.83 -2.50 -33.24
C PHE A 2 -24.30 -2.47 -31.80
N ASN A 3 -24.35 -3.65 -31.14
CA ASN A 3 -24.52 -3.74 -29.69
C ASN A 3 -23.26 -3.17 -29.02
N CYS A 4 -23.32 -1.92 -28.65
CA CYS A 4 -22.33 -1.33 -27.77
C CYS A 4 -22.52 -1.95 -26.37
N PHE A 5 -21.74 -2.98 -26.03
CA PHE A 5 -21.64 -3.46 -24.67
C PHE A 5 -21.06 -2.29 -23.85
N GLN A 6 -21.92 -1.54 -23.18
CA GLN A 6 -21.49 -0.63 -22.11
C GLN A 6 -20.94 -1.50 -20.99
N VAL A 7 -19.64 -1.69 -20.97
CA VAL A 7 -18.95 -2.27 -19.82
C VAL A 7 -19.00 -1.20 -18.74
N HIS A 8 -19.93 -1.33 -17.79
CA HIS A 8 -19.98 -0.46 -16.61
C HIS A 8 -18.73 -0.65 -15.76
N ALA A 9 -18.31 0.40 -15.07
CA ALA A 9 -17.27 0.30 -14.07
C ALA A 9 -17.80 -0.59 -12.91
N GLU A 10 -16.89 -1.36 -12.31
CA GLU A 10 -17.23 -2.20 -11.16
C GLU A 10 -17.42 -1.34 -9.91
N ASP A 11 -18.57 -1.44 -9.26
CA ASP A 11 -18.88 -0.66 -8.06
C ASP A 11 -18.13 -1.17 -6.81
N THR A 12 -18.04 -0.32 -5.79
CA THR A 12 -17.53 -0.71 -4.48
C THR A 12 -18.39 -1.82 -3.88
N HIS A 13 -17.80 -2.97 -3.59
CA HIS A 13 -18.51 -4.12 -3.02
C HIS A 13 -17.63 -4.93 -2.06
N GLU A 14 -18.28 -5.79 -1.25
CA GLU A 14 -17.59 -6.72 -0.38
C GLU A 14 -17.13 -7.96 -1.17
N ILE A 15 -15.87 -8.38 -0.92
CA ILE A 15 -15.27 -9.57 -1.55
C ILE A 15 -15.41 -10.77 -0.61
N GLU A 16 -14.89 -10.65 0.62
CA GLU A 16 -15.03 -11.69 1.65
C GLU A 16 -14.81 -11.12 3.06
N PRO A 17 -15.27 -11.82 4.13
CA PRO A 17 -14.98 -11.45 5.50
C PRO A 17 -13.48 -11.53 5.81
N SER A 18 -12.95 -10.56 6.55
CA SER A 18 -11.61 -10.63 7.11
C SER A 18 -11.55 -11.54 8.32
N ILE A 19 -10.44 -12.28 8.49
CA ILE A 19 -10.11 -13.08 9.68
C ILE A 19 -9.00 -12.45 10.50
N LEU A 20 -8.23 -11.54 9.90
CA LEU A 20 -7.11 -10.84 10.51
C LEU A 20 -6.94 -9.47 9.85
N GLU A 21 -6.60 -8.45 10.63
CA GLU A 21 -6.22 -7.13 10.13
C GLU A 21 -4.94 -6.67 10.85
N ILE A 22 -3.95 -6.23 10.07
CA ILE A 22 -2.68 -5.71 10.59
C ILE A 22 -2.53 -4.27 10.13
N HIS A 23 -2.16 -3.38 11.07
CA HIS A 23 -1.82 -2.00 10.79
C HIS A 23 -0.30 -1.84 10.81
N TYR A 24 0.23 -1.26 9.74
CA TYR A 24 1.63 -0.95 9.57
C TYR A 24 1.84 0.56 9.54
N SER A 25 2.92 1.00 10.16
CA SER A 25 3.47 2.35 9.99
C SER A 25 4.63 2.30 9.01
N ALA A 26 4.61 3.12 7.98
CA ALA A 26 5.68 3.23 7.02
C ALA A 26 6.35 4.60 7.11
N SER A 27 7.67 4.60 7.30
CA SER A 27 8.50 5.79 7.40
C SER A 27 9.66 5.75 6.44
N TYR A 28 9.91 6.86 5.74
CA TYR A 28 11.10 7.01 4.90
C TYR A 28 12.32 7.33 5.75
N ASP A 29 13.50 6.92 5.28
CA ASP A 29 14.77 7.30 5.89
C ASP A 29 14.98 8.82 5.89
N ALA A 30 15.81 9.31 6.82
CA ALA A 30 16.04 10.74 7.03
C ALA A 30 16.49 11.46 5.76
N ASP A 31 17.36 10.82 4.96
CA ASP A 31 17.87 11.37 3.71
C ASP A 31 16.79 11.51 2.63
N MET A 32 15.70 10.75 2.76
CA MET A 32 14.55 10.79 1.85
C MET A 32 13.51 11.83 2.28
N LYS A 33 13.57 12.36 3.52
CA LYS A 33 12.58 13.33 4.06
C LYS A 33 12.75 14.75 3.53
N LYS A 34 13.28 14.91 2.31
CA LYS A 34 13.46 16.20 1.64
C LYS A 34 12.16 16.86 1.21
N SER A 35 11.10 16.06 1.05
CA SER A 35 9.76 16.56 0.71
C SER A 35 8.82 16.47 1.92
N PRO A 36 7.94 17.44 2.13
CA PRO A 36 6.90 17.37 3.17
C PRO A 36 6.08 16.07 3.09
N TYR A 37 5.80 15.58 1.88
CA TYR A 37 5.07 14.33 1.63
C TYR A 37 5.76 13.07 2.18
N MET A 38 7.04 13.15 2.54
CA MET A 38 7.84 12.03 3.06
C MET A 38 8.19 12.18 4.54
N ARG A 39 7.74 13.25 5.20
CA ARG A 39 8.10 13.54 6.60
C ARG A 39 7.22 12.85 7.63
N GLY A 40 6.03 12.41 7.24
CA GLY A 40 5.10 11.71 8.14
C GLY A 40 5.24 10.19 8.05
N ASN A 41 4.62 9.51 8.99
CA ASN A 41 4.39 8.08 8.90
C ASN A 41 3.07 7.84 8.17
N ASN A 42 3.11 7.04 7.11
CA ASN A 42 1.89 6.59 6.44
C ASN A 42 1.38 5.33 7.12
N ILE A 43 0.07 5.26 7.32
CA ILE A 43 -0.58 4.07 7.86
C ILE A 43 -1.06 3.19 6.72
N TYR A 44 -0.65 1.93 6.76
CA TYR A 44 -1.11 0.91 5.84
C TYR A 44 -1.88 -0.17 6.57
N ILE A 45 -2.91 -0.68 5.93
CA ILE A 45 -3.74 -1.77 6.46
C ILE A 45 -3.59 -2.97 5.55
N LEU A 46 -3.31 -4.13 6.16
CA LEU A 46 -3.38 -5.44 5.54
C LEU A 46 -4.57 -6.18 6.14
N ARG A 47 -5.58 -6.46 5.34
CA ARG A 47 -6.72 -7.33 5.67
C ARG A 47 -6.50 -8.69 5.05
N CYS A 48 -6.74 -9.72 5.81
CA CYS A 48 -6.62 -11.11 5.38
C CYS A 48 -7.94 -11.81 5.55
N GLY A 49 -8.43 -12.42 4.49
CA GLY A 49 -9.53 -13.38 4.48
C GLY A 49 -9.02 -14.81 4.38
N LYS A 50 -9.87 -15.74 3.98
CA LYS A 50 -9.51 -17.14 3.76
C LYS A 50 -8.84 -17.38 2.40
N LYS A 51 -9.23 -16.60 1.38
CA LYS A 51 -8.78 -16.77 0.00
C LYS A 51 -8.04 -15.56 -0.53
N GLN A 52 -8.30 -14.38 0.03
CA GLN A 52 -7.71 -13.14 -0.44
C GLN A 52 -7.13 -12.32 0.70
N SER A 53 -6.18 -11.44 0.36
CA SER A 53 -5.76 -10.34 1.22
C SER A 53 -5.81 -9.03 0.46
N GLN A 54 -5.95 -7.94 1.21
CA GLN A 54 -6.00 -6.57 0.70
C GLN A 54 -5.01 -5.70 1.45
N TYR A 55 -4.14 -4.98 0.73
CA TYR A 55 -3.21 -4.03 1.31
C TYR A 55 -3.40 -2.65 0.69
N PHE A 56 -3.48 -1.62 1.51
CA PHE A 56 -3.72 -0.25 1.06
C PHE A 56 -3.28 0.79 2.12
N CYS A 57 -3.07 2.03 1.67
CA CYS A 57 -2.86 3.15 2.58
C CYS A 57 -4.21 3.65 3.13
N TYR A 58 -4.30 3.73 4.46
CA TYR A 58 -5.51 4.19 5.16
C TYR A 58 -5.91 5.61 4.76
N GLU A 59 -4.95 6.52 4.66
CA GLU A 59 -5.23 7.93 4.32
C GLU A 59 -5.79 8.07 2.91
N ASN A 60 -5.35 7.24 1.97
CA ASN A 60 -5.92 7.22 0.62
C ASN A 60 -7.39 6.76 0.63
N LEU A 61 -7.68 5.68 1.36
CA LEU A 61 -9.05 5.19 1.51
C LEU A 61 -9.94 6.24 2.16
N ARG A 62 -9.47 6.86 3.25
CA ARG A 62 -10.20 7.91 3.98
C ARG A 62 -10.50 9.11 3.07
N HIS A 63 -9.48 9.59 2.35
CA HIS A 63 -9.63 10.71 1.42
C HIS A 63 -10.67 10.40 0.33
N ASP A 64 -10.57 9.24 -0.32
CA ASP A 64 -11.47 8.87 -1.40
C ASP A 64 -12.90 8.66 -0.88
N SER A 65 -13.04 8.06 0.31
CA SER A 65 -14.34 7.90 0.98
C SER A 65 -14.99 9.25 1.29
N LEU A 66 -14.25 10.19 1.90
CA LEU A 66 -14.77 11.52 2.20
C LEU A 66 -15.12 12.28 0.92
N SER A 67 -14.25 12.27 -0.09
CA SER A 67 -14.52 12.97 -1.36
C SER A 67 -15.74 12.43 -2.11
N SER A 68 -16.18 11.23 -1.82
CA SER A 68 -17.34 10.59 -2.48
C SER A 68 -18.68 10.92 -1.84
N VAL A 69 -18.70 11.58 -0.68
CA VAL A 69 -19.94 11.90 0.06
C VAL A 69 -20.17 13.40 0.18
N SER A 70 -21.44 13.79 0.32
CA SER A 70 -21.80 15.20 0.52
C SER A 70 -21.18 15.74 1.80
N GLY A 71 -20.55 16.93 1.72
CA GLY A 71 -19.88 17.58 2.84
C GLY A 71 -18.47 17.03 3.15
N GLY A 72 -18.06 15.89 2.59
CA GLY A 72 -16.75 15.31 2.87
C GLY A 72 -15.59 16.16 2.37
N ASN A 73 -15.73 16.85 1.23
CA ASN A 73 -14.71 17.79 0.75
C ASN A 73 -14.52 18.99 1.67
N LYS A 74 -15.56 19.39 2.40
CA LYS A 74 -15.44 20.44 3.42
C LYS A 74 -14.55 19.99 4.57
N ILE A 75 -14.70 18.75 5.04
CA ILE A 75 -13.85 18.17 6.10
C ILE A 75 -12.39 18.19 5.65
N LEU A 76 -12.11 17.71 4.43
CA LEU A 76 -10.75 17.72 3.87
C LEU A 76 -10.18 19.13 3.74
N TYR A 77 -11.00 20.10 3.34
CA TYR A 77 -10.60 21.49 3.25
C TYR A 77 -10.30 22.10 4.62
N ASP A 78 -11.16 21.86 5.61
CA ASP A 78 -10.97 22.35 6.98
C ASP A 78 -9.65 21.82 7.60
N GLU A 79 -9.29 20.55 7.33
CA GLU A 79 -8.00 19.95 7.74
C GLU A 79 -6.80 20.67 7.07
N ILE A 80 -6.91 21.02 5.79
CA ILE A 80 -5.88 21.80 5.09
C ILE A 80 -5.72 23.18 5.71
N MET A 81 -6.83 23.84 6.06
CA MET A 81 -6.81 25.17 6.68
C MET A 81 -6.25 25.14 8.10
N ASP A 82 -6.58 24.12 8.90
CA ASP A 82 -5.99 23.93 10.24
C ASP A 82 -4.46 23.78 10.14
N TRP A 83 -4.00 22.93 9.22
CA TRP A 83 -2.57 22.79 8.97
C TRP A 83 -1.93 24.09 8.47
N ALA A 84 -2.55 24.80 7.53
CA ALA A 84 -2.01 26.06 7.01
C ALA A 84 -1.84 27.12 8.09
N SER A 85 -2.64 27.05 9.16
CA SER A 85 -2.51 27.88 10.35
C SER A 85 -1.36 27.48 11.27
N HIS A 86 -0.82 26.27 11.10
CA HIS A 86 0.27 25.69 11.91
C HIS A 86 1.31 25.00 11.02
N PRO A 87 1.97 25.72 10.08
CA PRO A 87 2.78 25.11 9.01
C PRO A 87 4.01 24.35 9.52
N ASP A 88 4.45 24.62 10.76
CA ASP A 88 5.58 23.93 11.39
C ASP A 88 5.18 22.63 12.07
N ASP A 89 3.88 22.40 12.29
CA ASP A 89 3.36 21.15 12.87
C ASP A 89 3.03 20.13 11.78
N PHE A 90 4.04 19.36 11.39
CA PHE A 90 3.87 18.30 10.39
C PHE A 90 2.96 17.16 10.85
N SER A 91 2.61 17.04 12.14
CA SER A 91 1.65 16.05 12.62
C SER A 91 0.24 16.34 12.10
N LYS A 92 -0.05 17.60 11.84
CA LYS A 92 -1.32 18.11 11.29
C LYS A 92 -1.37 18.13 9.77
N TYR A 93 -0.29 17.76 9.07
CA TYR A 93 -0.25 17.77 7.61
C TYR A 93 -1.31 16.84 7.02
N PRO A 94 -2.35 17.35 6.36
CA PRO A 94 -3.54 16.56 5.98
C PRO A 94 -3.29 15.62 4.79
N THR A 95 -2.22 15.86 4.04
CA THR A 95 -1.87 15.04 2.87
C THR A 95 -0.76 14.05 3.18
N LYS A 96 -0.88 13.31 4.28
CA LYS A 96 -0.04 12.12 4.55
C LYS A 96 -0.29 11.00 3.54
N THR A 97 -0.95 11.34 2.42
CA THR A 97 -1.19 10.39 1.36
C THR A 97 0.14 10.09 0.66
N PRO A 98 0.56 8.82 0.62
CA PRO A 98 1.70 8.46 -0.21
C PRO A 98 1.38 8.87 -1.65
N SER A 99 2.41 9.17 -2.43
CA SER A 99 2.28 9.57 -3.84
C SER A 99 1.58 8.50 -4.69
N TYR A 100 1.31 7.35 -4.14
CA TYR A 100 0.70 6.22 -4.81
C TYR A 100 -0.62 5.86 -4.14
N LYS A 101 -1.72 6.21 -4.81
CA LYS A 101 -3.04 5.68 -4.46
C LYS A 101 -3.16 4.30 -5.07
N GLU A 102 -2.87 3.27 -4.28
CA GLU A 102 -2.99 1.89 -4.74
C GLU A 102 -3.74 1.02 -3.74
N PHE A 103 -4.51 0.08 -4.29
CA PHE A 103 -5.12 -1.04 -3.58
C PHE A 103 -4.55 -2.32 -4.17
N LEU A 104 -3.93 -3.13 -3.33
CA LEU A 104 -3.34 -4.39 -3.71
C LEU A 104 -4.21 -5.53 -3.18
N TYR A 105 -4.66 -6.41 -4.07
CA TYR A 105 -5.41 -7.62 -3.76
C TYR A 105 -4.56 -8.82 -4.12
N ARG A 106 -4.39 -9.74 -3.17
CA ARG A 106 -3.62 -10.98 -3.38
C ARG A 106 -4.54 -12.17 -3.26
N ASP A 107 -4.48 -13.06 -4.22
CA ASP A 107 -5.02 -14.41 -4.12
C ASP A 107 -4.05 -15.27 -3.28
N LEU A 108 -4.54 -15.79 -2.15
CA LEU A 108 -3.73 -16.58 -1.21
C LEU A 108 -3.52 -18.02 -1.68
N THR A 109 -4.19 -18.45 -2.75
CA THR A 109 -4.08 -19.82 -3.29
C THR A 109 -2.93 -19.98 -4.27
N ASN A 110 -2.63 -18.93 -5.05
CA ASN A 110 -1.62 -18.94 -6.11
C ASN A 110 -0.60 -17.81 -6.03
N ASN A 111 -0.76 -16.91 -5.04
CA ASN A 111 0.09 -15.74 -4.82
C ASN A 111 0.01 -14.65 -5.90
N ASP A 112 -0.99 -14.71 -6.79
CA ASP A 112 -1.22 -13.66 -7.78
C ASP A 112 -1.72 -12.38 -7.12
N ILE A 113 -1.25 -11.25 -7.64
CA ILE A 113 -1.61 -9.92 -7.15
C ILE A 113 -2.28 -9.12 -8.26
N THR A 114 -3.40 -8.49 -7.93
CA THR A 114 -4.01 -7.45 -8.74
C THR A 114 -3.88 -6.11 -8.02
N ILE A 115 -3.29 -5.12 -8.68
CA ILE A 115 -3.09 -3.79 -8.13
C ILE A 115 -3.95 -2.81 -8.91
N TYR A 116 -4.81 -2.10 -8.20
CA TYR A 116 -5.54 -0.94 -8.74
C TYR A 116 -4.81 0.32 -8.30
N ARG A 117 -4.40 1.13 -9.28
CA ARG A 117 -3.60 2.32 -9.03
C ARG A 117 -4.11 3.51 -9.82
N SER A 118 -4.40 4.59 -9.11
CA SER A 118 -4.78 5.86 -9.75
C SER A 118 -3.55 6.66 -10.11
N SER A 119 -3.49 7.14 -11.36
CA SER A 119 -2.45 8.06 -11.83
C SER A 119 -3.05 9.02 -12.85
N MET A 120 -2.80 10.33 -12.70
CA MET A 120 -3.26 11.38 -13.61
C MET A 120 -4.76 11.33 -13.95
N GLY A 121 -5.59 10.96 -12.95
CA GLY A 121 -7.05 10.88 -13.14
C GLY A 121 -7.56 9.56 -13.70
N GLU A 122 -6.69 8.67 -14.16
CA GLU A 122 -7.04 7.34 -14.66
C GLU A 122 -6.86 6.27 -13.58
N LEU A 123 -7.62 5.16 -13.69
CA LEU A 123 -7.48 3.98 -12.87
C LEU A 123 -6.83 2.86 -13.70
N PHE A 124 -5.70 2.38 -13.27
CA PHE A 124 -4.98 1.27 -13.89
C PHE A 124 -5.15 -0.01 -13.09
N ARG A 125 -5.26 -1.14 -13.81
CA ARG A 125 -5.21 -2.48 -13.24
C ARG A 125 -3.93 -3.17 -13.70
N ILE A 126 -3.09 -3.55 -12.73
CA ILE A 126 -1.79 -4.19 -12.97
C ILE A 126 -1.87 -5.59 -12.36
N LYS A 127 -1.60 -6.62 -13.16
CA LYS A 127 -1.43 -8.00 -12.67
C LYS A 127 0.04 -8.29 -12.46
N ASP A 128 0.36 -8.98 -11.36
CA ASP A 128 1.73 -9.35 -11.00
C ASP A 128 1.72 -10.67 -10.23
N THR A 129 2.76 -11.48 -10.39
CA THR A 129 3.01 -12.70 -9.60
C THR A 129 4.40 -12.56 -8.99
N PRO A 130 4.54 -11.91 -7.81
CA PRO A 130 5.84 -11.66 -7.20
C PRO A 130 6.49 -12.96 -6.76
N LYS A 131 7.74 -13.17 -7.17
CA LYS A 131 8.60 -14.25 -6.70
C LYS A 131 9.78 -13.66 -5.97
N MET A 132 10.04 -14.14 -4.77
CA MET A 132 11.11 -13.68 -3.91
C MET A 132 11.93 -14.88 -3.44
N ASP A 133 13.22 -14.81 -3.67
CA ASP A 133 14.17 -15.80 -3.16
C ASP A 133 14.64 -15.31 -1.79
N TRP A 134 14.13 -15.94 -0.73
CA TRP A 134 14.41 -15.58 0.63
C TRP A 134 15.63 -16.31 1.18
N ASN A 135 16.55 -15.55 1.77
CA ASN A 135 17.63 -16.06 2.62
C ASN A 135 17.24 -15.83 4.08
N VAL A 136 16.90 -16.88 4.81
CA VAL A 136 16.55 -16.82 6.24
C VAL A 136 17.83 -16.82 7.08
N ILE A 137 17.96 -15.84 7.97
CA ILE A 137 19.14 -15.65 8.83
C ILE A 137 18.85 -16.23 10.21
N ALA A 138 19.29 -17.46 10.46
CA ALA A 138 18.93 -18.25 11.65
C ALA A 138 19.22 -17.55 13.00
N ASP A 139 20.34 -16.84 13.09
CA ASP A 139 20.80 -16.24 14.36
C ASP A 139 20.23 -14.82 14.60
N SER A 140 19.33 -14.35 13.72
CA SER A 140 18.76 -13.00 13.81
C SER A 140 17.29 -13.05 14.18
N VAL A 141 17.02 -12.90 15.46
CA VAL A 141 15.67 -12.97 16.05
C VAL A 141 15.37 -11.70 16.83
N LYS A 142 14.13 -11.25 16.80
CA LYS A 142 13.62 -10.16 17.66
C LYS A 142 12.13 -10.30 17.93
N THR A 143 11.65 -9.59 18.95
CA THR A 143 10.22 -9.54 19.28
C THR A 143 9.54 -8.32 18.65
N ILE A 144 8.44 -8.53 17.93
CA ILE A 144 7.57 -7.47 17.38
C ILE A 144 6.14 -7.79 17.78
N LEU A 145 5.45 -6.84 18.43
CA LEU A 145 4.07 -7.01 18.90
C LEU A 145 3.86 -8.25 19.82
N GLY A 146 4.90 -8.68 20.53
CA GLY A 146 4.86 -9.85 21.39
C GLY A 146 5.13 -11.17 20.67
N TYR A 147 5.31 -11.18 19.34
CA TYR A 147 5.67 -12.35 18.54
C TYR A 147 7.17 -12.43 18.34
N GLU A 148 7.73 -13.64 18.49
CA GLU A 148 9.09 -13.91 18.06
C GLU A 148 9.16 -13.88 16.53
N CYS A 149 10.09 -13.09 15.99
CA CYS A 149 10.25 -12.87 14.56
C CYS A 149 11.65 -13.23 14.11
N GLN A 150 11.73 -14.07 13.09
CA GLN A 150 12.94 -14.45 12.40
C GLN A 150 13.24 -13.49 11.26
N MET A 151 14.52 -13.14 11.06
CA MET A 151 14.95 -12.30 9.94
C MET A 151 15.08 -13.10 8.65
N ALA A 152 14.69 -12.50 7.53
CA ALA A 152 15.00 -12.96 6.18
C ALA A 152 15.39 -11.79 5.29
N GLU A 153 16.20 -12.05 4.28
CA GLU A 153 16.66 -11.07 3.31
C GLU A 153 16.36 -11.51 1.88
N THR A 154 16.12 -10.54 1.01
CA THR A 154 15.96 -10.78 -0.43
C THR A 154 16.35 -9.54 -1.23
N THR A 155 16.78 -9.74 -2.48
CA THR A 155 16.80 -8.65 -3.47
C THR A 155 15.57 -8.79 -4.34
N PHE A 156 14.68 -7.80 -4.27
CA PHE A 156 13.43 -7.81 -5.00
C PHE A 156 13.18 -6.47 -5.68
N ARG A 157 12.94 -6.52 -7.00
CA ARG A 157 12.61 -5.33 -7.80
C ARG A 157 13.64 -4.20 -7.66
N GLY A 158 14.92 -4.56 -7.72
CA GLY A 158 16.06 -3.62 -7.67
C GLY A 158 16.37 -3.06 -6.28
N ARG A 159 15.75 -3.57 -5.22
CA ARG A 159 16.04 -3.18 -3.84
C ARG A 159 16.39 -4.38 -2.99
N HIS A 160 17.35 -4.18 -2.06
CA HIS A 160 17.64 -5.14 -1.01
C HIS A 160 16.68 -4.90 0.16
N TRP A 161 16.00 -5.96 0.61
CA TRP A 161 15.04 -5.94 1.68
C TRP A 161 15.44 -6.87 2.80
N LYS A 162 15.32 -6.38 4.03
CA LYS A 162 15.34 -7.16 5.26
C LYS A 162 13.93 -7.21 5.82
N VAL A 163 13.46 -8.40 6.17
CA VAL A 163 12.14 -8.56 6.77
C VAL A 163 12.23 -9.37 8.04
N TRP A 164 11.28 -9.17 8.94
CA TRP A 164 11.07 -10.00 10.12
C TRP A 164 9.68 -10.59 10.05
N PHE A 165 9.60 -11.90 10.10
CA PHE A 165 8.36 -12.67 10.01
C PHE A 165 8.22 -13.61 11.20
N THR A 166 6.98 -13.91 11.62
CA THR A 166 6.68 -14.82 12.71
C THR A 166 6.02 -16.09 12.21
N PHE A 167 6.43 -17.22 12.76
CA PHE A 167 5.79 -18.53 12.54
C PHE A 167 4.47 -18.68 13.30
N ASP A 168 4.24 -17.91 14.38
CA ASP A 168 3.04 -17.98 15.21
C ASP A 168 1.77 -17.60 14.45
N ILE A 169 1.91 -16.84 13.36
CA ILE A 169 0.84 -16.52 12.43
C ILE A 169 1.21 -17.12 11.07
N PRO A 170 0.74 -18.35 10.75
CA PRO A 170 1.20 -19.09 9.58
C PRO A 170 0.52 -18.61 8.28
N LEU A 171 0.60 -17.32 8.03
CA LEU A 171 0.12 -16.67 6.80
C LEU A 171 1.33 -16.20 6.00
N SER A 172 1.52 -16.77 4.82
CA SER A 172 2.65 -16.45 3.91
C SER A 172 2.47 -15.10 3.20
N ILE A 173 2.24 -14.04 3.97
CA ILE A 173 1.99 -12.68 3.49
C ILE A 173 2.67 -11.62 4.35
N GLY A 174 2.67 -10.39 3.86
CA GLY A 174 3.18 -9.23 4.57
C GLY A 174 2.70 -7.91 3.93
N PRO A 175 3.23 -6.78 4.39
CA PRO A 175 2.93 -5.49 3.79
C PRO A 175 3.39 -5.46 2.33
N TRP A 176 2.73 -4.63 1.53
CA TRP A 176 3.00 -4.47 0.10
C TRP A 176 2.95 -5.81 -0.65
N LYS A 177 4.01 -6.20 -1.35
CA LYS A 177 4.10 -7.44 -2.14
C LYS A 177 4.79 -8.58 -1.42
N PHE A 178 5.22 -8.39 -0.15
CA PHE A 178 5.95 -9.43 0.56
C PHE A 178 5.09 -10.67 0.82
N GLY A 179 5.70 -11.84 0.61
CA GLY A 179 5.09 -13.15 0.78
C GLY A 179 6.10 -14.24 0.45
N GLY A 180 5.70 -15.51 0.54
CA GLY A 180 6.57 -16.65 0.27
C GLY A 180 7.40 -17.13 1.46
N LEU A 181 7.33 -16.46 2.63
CA LEU A 181 7.87 -16.94 3.90
C LEU A 181 6.82 -17.78 4.64
N PRO A 182 7.23 -18.71 5.53
CA PRO A 182 6.30 -19.59 6.25
C PRO A 182 5.60 -18.89 7.43
N GLY A 183 5.31 -17.60 7.30
CA GLY A 183 4.66 -16.82 8.34
C GLY A 183 4.43 -15.36 7.93
N LEU A 184 3.75 -14.63 8.84
CA LEU A 184 3.39 -13.22 8.62
C LEU A 184 4.61 -12.32 8.76
N VAL A 185 4.86 -11.47 7.76
CA VAL A 185 5.89 -10.43 7.82
C VAL A 185 5.37 -9.25 8.64
N LEU A 186 5.99 -9.00 9.81
CA LEU A 186 5.62 -7.91 10.70
C LEU A 186 6.47 -6.65 10.50
N GLN A 187 7.67 -6.77 9.92
CA GLN A 187 8.49 -5.63 9.56
C GLN A 187 9.22 -5.89 8.25
N ALA A 188 9.37 -4.83 7.44
CA ALA A 188 10.21 -4.83 6.25
C ALA A 188 10.97 -3.52 6.16
N GLU A 189 12.25 -3.58 5.78
CA GLU A 189 13.07 -2.38 5.58
C GLU A 189 14.01 -2.51 4.40
N SER A 190 14.25 -1.41 3.73
CA SER A 190 15.30 -1.24 2.74
C SER A 190 16.13 -0.03 3.15
N SER A 191 17.41 -0.26 3.47
CA SER A 191 18.33 0.77 3.98
C SER A 191 18.43 1.96 3.03
N GLY A 192 18.46 3.16 3.57
CA GLY A 192 18.47 4.41 2.80
C GLY A 192 17.17 4.72 2.08
N PHE A 193 16.09 3.96 2.35
CA PHE A 193 14.82 4.17 1.66
C PHE A 193 13.61 4.18 2.58
N LEU A 194 13.17 3.02 3.08
CA LEU A 194 11.87 2.88 3.74
C LEU A 194 11.88 1.77 4.78
N LYS A 195 11.23 2.03 5.92
CA LYS A 195 10.87 1.03 6.93
C LYS A 195 9.35 0.93 7.02
N ILE A 196 8.82 -0.29 7.01
CA ILE A 196 7.41 -0.61 7.24
C ILE A 196 7.37 -1.51 8.47
N GLU A 197 6.61 -1.14 9.50
CA GLU A 197 6.57 -1.87 10.77
C GLU A 197 5.14 -2.03 11.27
N GLY A 198 4.74 -3.26 11.60
CA GLY A 198 3.47 -3.57 12.22
C GLY A 198 3.41 -3.01 13.64
N TYR A 199 2.32 -2.32 13.95
CA TYR A 199 2.11 -1.76 15.29
C TYR A 199 0.80 -2.20 15.95
N LYS A 200 -0.09 -2.87 15.19
CA LYS A 200 -1.37 -3.36 15.70
C LYS A 200 -1.85 -4.57 14.89
N ILE A 201 -2.36 -5.57 15.60
CA ILE A 201 -3.02 -6.75 15.02
C ILE A 201 -4.42 -6.85 15.62
N LEU A 202 -5.43 -7.09 14.79
CA LEU A 202 -6.82 -7.25 15.17
C LEU A 202 -7.34 -8.60 14.67
N THR A 203 -8.08 -9.29 15.54
CA THR A 203 -8.79 -10.55 15.24
C THR A 203 -10.29 -10.47 15.50
N LYS A 204 -10.77 -9.31 16.01
CA LYS A 204 -12.17 -9.01 16.28
C LYS A 204 -12.53 -7.62 15.81
N GLY A 205 -13.81 -7.36 15.51
CA GLY A 205 -14.28 -6.06 15.02
C GLY A 205 -13.70 -5.71 13.64
N LEU A 206 -13.48 -6.71 12.81
CA LEU A 206 -12.80 -6.58 11.53
C LEU A 206 -13.70 -5.97 10.46
N THR A 207 -13.12 -5.16 9.60
CA THR A 207 -13.76 -4.71 8.37
C THR A 207 -13.52 -5.76 7.29
N PRO A 208 -14.53 -6.16 6.50
CA PRO A 208 -14.34 -7.12 5.41
C PRO A 208 -13.40 -6.58 4.33
N ILE A 209 -12.84 -7.49 3.55
CA ILE A 209 -12.13 -7.16 2.32
C ILE A 209 -13.15 -6.62 1.32
N LYS A 210 -12.87 -5.43 0.77
CA LYS A 210 -13.76 -4.75 -0.17
C LYS A 210 -13.00 -4.32 -1.42
N PHE A 211 -13.64 -4.44 -2.57
CA PHE A 211 -13.22 -3.70 -3.74
C PHE A 211 -13.67 -2.24 -3.59
N TYR A 212 -12.74 -1.29 -3.75
CA TYR A 212 -13.03 0.13 -3.61
C TYR A 212 -12.92 0.84 -4.97
N ASN A 213 -14.01 1.42 -5.43
CA ASN A 213 -14.06 2.24 -6.63
C ASN A 213 -15.00 3.45 -6.45
N TYR A 214 -14.64 4.34 -5.52
CA TYR A 214 -15.46 5.49 -5.14
C TYR A 214 -15.80 6.45 -6.29
N TYR A 215 -14.99 6.47 -7.34
CA TYR A 215 -15.20 7.37 -8.48
C TYR A 215 -15.81 6.68 -9.69
N ASN A 216 -16.27 5.45 -9.53
CA ASN A 216 -16.87 4.63 -10.60
C ASN A 216 -16.05 4.65 -11.89
N LYS A 217 -14.74 4.48 -11.77
CA LYS A 217 -13.81 4.51 -12.91
C LYS A 217 -13.63 3.13 -13.51
N LYS A 218 -13.65 3.06 -14.83
CA LYS A 218 -13.23 1.86 -15.53
C LYS A 218 -11.72 1.69 -15.42
N ALA A 219 -11.27 0.52 -14.96
CA ALA A 219 -9.85 0.20 -14.90
C ALA A 219 -9.30 -0.17 -16.29
N THR A 220 -8.13 0.38 -16.61
CA THR A 220 -7.38 0.05 -17.83
C THR A 220 -6.27 -0.93 -17.47
N ASP A 221 -6.23 -2.07 -18.17
CA ASP A 221 -5.15 -3.04 -18.00
C ASP A 221 -3.84 -2.50 -18.55
N ILE A 222 -2.78 -2.60 -17.76
CA ILE A 222 -1.44 -2.19 -18.15
C ILE A 222 -0.40 -3.16 -17.61
N ASP A 223 0.63 -3.42 -18.43
CA ASP A 223 1.81 -4.16 -17.97
C ASP A 223 2.56 -3.37 -16.89
N ARG A 224 3.06 -4.08 -15.87
CA ARG A 224 3.77 -3.48 -14.73
C ARG A 224 4.97 -2.63 -15.14
N LYS A 225 5.84 -3.18 -16.01
CA LYS A 225 7.05 -2.46 -16.45
C LYS A 225 6.69 -1.24 -17.29
N LYS A 226 5.68 -1.37 -18.16
CA LYS A 226 5.15 -0.25 -18.93
C LYS A 226 4.61 0.83 -18.01
N PHE A 227 3.80 0.47 -17.01
CA PHE A 227 3.29 1.42 -16.01
C PHE A 227 4.42 2.14 -15.26
N LEU A 228 5.43 1.40 -14.78
CA LEU A 228 6.58 1.98 -14.08
C LEU A 228 7.35 2.95 -14.99
N LYS A 229 7.62 2.57 -16.24
CA LYS A 229 8.31 3.44 -17.22
C LYS A 229 7.52 4.71 -17.48
N GLU A 230 6.24 4.58 -17.76
CA GLU A 230 5.38 5.71 -18.07
C GLU A 230 5.24 6.68 -16.90
N THR A 231 5.04 6.19 -15.68
CA THR A 231 4.89 7.02 -14.48
C THR A 231 6.21 7.51 -13.90
N SER A 232 7.37 7.08 -14.44
CA SER A 232 8.70 7.58 -14.04
C SER A 232 9.23 8.68 -14.95
N ALA A 233 8.63 8.87 -16.12
CA ALA A 233 9.15 9.81 -17.09
C ALA A 233 9.06 11.26 -16.56
N PRO A 234 10.20 11.95 -16.35
CA PRO A 234 10.19 13.33 -15.85
C PRO A 234 9.39 14.29 -16.75
N SER A 235 9.30 13.98 -18.05
CA SER A 235 8.52 14.77 -19.03
C SER A 235 7.02 14.80 -18.77
N ARG A 236 6.50 13.87 -17.94
CA ARG A 236 5.08 13.84 -17.55
C ARG A 236 4.72 14.82 -16.43
N TYR A 237 5.72 15.39 -15.77
CA TYR A 237 5.51 16.27 -14.62
C TYR A 237 5.98 17.69 -14.94
N PRO A 238 5.35 18.72 -14.38
CA PRO A 238 5.86 20.08 -14.46
C PRO A 238 7.31 20.15 -13.96
N LYS A 239 8.10 21.06 -14.53
CA LYS A 239 9.48 21.28 -14.04
C LYS A 239 9.48 21.63 -12.56
N GLY A 240 10.38 20.97 -11.80
CA GLY A 240 10.46 21.18 -10.35
C GLY A 240 9.52 20.30 -9.52
N THR A 241 8.69 19.44 -10.14
CA THR A 241 7.86 18.49 -9.41
C THR A 241 8.75 17.47 -8.72
N PHE A 242 8.58 17.29 -7.41
CA PHE A 242 9.22 16.22 -6.67
C PHE A 242 8.56 14.88 -7.04
N ILE A 243 9.38 13.97 -7.59
CA ILE A 243 8.92 12.61 -7.91
C ILE A 243 9.28 11.72 -6.74
N THR A 244 8.27 11.16 -6.08
CA THR A 244 8.48 10.24 -4.97
C THR A 244 9.24 9.00 -5.42
N PRO A 245 10.28 8.61 -4.68
CA PRO A 245 11.01 7.38 -4.96
C PRO A 245 10.11 6.16 -4.94
N LYS A 246 10.28 5.29 -5.91
CA LYS A 246 9.43 4.12 -6.10
C LYS A 246 9.85 2.94 -5.24
N MET A 247 8.88 2.12 -4.87
CA MET A 247 9.10 0.83 -4.22
C MET A 247 9.88 -0.15 -5.13
N GLU A 248 9.62 -0.08 -6.44
CA GLU A 248 10.26 -0.90 -7.48
C GLU A 248 11.13 -0.03 -8.39
N LEU A 249 12.32 -0.50 -8.71
CA LEU A 249 13.26 0.18 -9.61
C LEU A 249 13.28 -0.47 -11.01
N GLU A 250 12.74 -1.68 -11.16
CA GLU A 250 12.73 -2.49 -12.39
C GLU A 250 11.42 -3.27 -12.60
#